data_6703cecbf699a386b642ef459aa12993
#
_entry.id   6703cecbf699a386b642ef459aa12993
#
_cell.length_a   1.000
_cell.length_b   1.000
_cell.length_c   1.000
_cell.angle_alpha   90.00
_cell.angle_beta   90.00
_cell.angle_gamma   90.00
#
_symmetry.space_group_name_H-M   'P 1'
#
loop_
_entity.id
_entity.type
_entity.pdbx_description
1 polymer ?
#
loop_
_entity_poly.entity_id
_entity_poly.type
_entity_poly.pdbx_seq_one_letter_code
_entity_poly.pdbx_strand_id
1 'polypeptide(L)'
;MSLLNLAPQTPDQNLINSLQKAGLLESPVDAKFTVLTGGVASEIWKVETDKKTYCVKRALPKLKVEANWFAPIERNRFEVAWCKIVGDIMPGSAPQIYYHDEEKMLCCMEFLDPADHALWKAELRDGRCDPIQAENAGRVLGRIHSISSSDKAIQEQFPRIDIFHAIRLEPYLEATASKHPDLKEVLFALSKLTSETRPVMIHGDTSPKNILLGPNGPVFIDAECACMGDPAFDLAFCLKHFLLKCLWVPAEREKFLKCFEVMVTAYLAEVSWEDRSAVESRTAKLLPGLFLGRVDGKSPVEYVTEEGEKNKVRRCATELLVSPPSRLMDVVDHWKKELNR
;
A
#
# COMPACT_ATOMS: atom_id res chain seq x y z
N MET A 1 17.97 -12.98 7.43
CA MET A 1 18.29 -12.59 6.04
C MET A 1 19.67 -11.97 6.02
N SER A 2 20.61 -12.62 5.32
CA SER A 2 21.99 -12.17 5.14
C SER A 2 21.98 -10.77 4.53
N LEU A 3 22.62 -9.82 5.20
CA LEU A 3 23.03 -8.55 4.61
C LEU A 3 24.04 -8.88 3.50
N LEU A 4 23.58 -9.00 2.27
CA LEU A 4 24.45 -8.93 1.12
C LEU A 4 25.18 -7.60 1.25
N ASN A 5 26.52 -7.65 1.44
CA ASN A 5 27.42 -6.53 1.28
C ASN A 5 27.30 -6.03 -0.16
N LEU A 6 26.31 -5.16 -0.41
CA LEU A 6 26.25 -4.40 -1.63
C LEU A 6 27.43 -3.44 -1.61
N ALA A 7 28.31 -3.56 -2.59
CA ALA A 7 29.34 -2.57 -2.85
C ALA A 7 28.71 -1.17 -2.86
N PRO A 8 29.44 -0.11 -2.45
CA PRO A 8 28.90 1.24 -2.47
C PRO A 8 28.36 1.53 -3.87
N GLN A 9 27.03 1.62 -3.97
CA GLN A 9 26.38 1.95 -5.23
C GLN A 9 26.55 3.44 -5.45
N THR A 10 27.03 3.83 -6.62
CA THR A 10 27.10 5.23 -7.06
C THR A 10 25.89 5.51 -7.95
N PRO A 11 25.25 6.68 -7.82
CA PRO A 11 24.16 7.06 -8.70
C PRO A 11 24.68 7.13 -10.15
N ASP A 12 23.87 6.70 -11.11
CA ASP A 12 24.25 6.81 -12.51
C ASP A 12 24.15 8.27 -13.01
N GLN A 13 24.78 8.53 -14.16
CA GLN A 13 24.84 9.87 -14.73
C GLN A 13 23.46 10.41 -15.09
N ASN A 14 22.48 9.55 -15.42
CA ASN A 14 21.11 9.97 -15.72
C ASN A 14 20.41 10.57 -14.51
N LEU A 15 20.58 9.96 -13.33
CA LEU A 15 20.03 10.48 -12.08
C LEU A 15 20.67 11.84 -11.74
N ILE A 16 21.99 11.93 -11.83
CA ILE A 16 22.74 13.18 -11.57
C ILE A 16 22.26 14.29 -12.52
N ASN A 17 22.21 14.02 -13.84
CA ASN A 17 21.78 14.98 -14.85
C ASN A 17 20.35 15.46 -14.62
N SER A 18 19.43 14.57 -14.18
CA SER A 18 18.05 14.96 -13.87
C SER A 18 17.98 15.92 -12.69
N LEU A 19 18.75 15.66 -11.61
CA LEU A 19 18.80 16.57 -10.44
C LEU A 19 19.43 17.91 -10.78
N GLN A 20 20.49 17.93 -11.61
CA GLN A 20 21.12 19.17 -12.08
C GLN A 20 20.18 19.99 -12.98
N LYS A 21 19.50 19.34 -13.93
CA LYS A 21 18.47 19.97 -14.78
C LYS A 21 17.33 20.60 -13.96
N ALA A 22 16.99 19.98 -12.84
CA ALA A 22 15.98 20.49 -11.91
C ALA A 22 16.48 21.62 -11.00
N GLY A 23 17.78 21.93 -11.00
CA GLY A 23 18.40 22.89 -10.07
C GLY A 23 18.45 22.41 -8.61
N LEU A 24 18.26 21.11 -8.39
CA LEU A 24 18.28 20.49 -7.06
C LEU A 24 19.67 20.01 -6.64
N LEU A 25 20.60 19.97 -7.57
CA LEU A 25 21.99 19.58 -7.39
C LEU A 25 22.88 20.47 -8.25
N GLU A 26 23.84 21.17 -7.65
CA GLU A 26 24.81 21.99 -8.38
C GLU A 26 25.96 21.09 -8.89
N SER A 27 26.59 20.36 -7.99
CA SER A 27 27.66 19.42 -8.33
C SER A 27 27.50 18.11 -7.57
N PRO A 28 27.79 16.95 -8.19
CA PRO A 28 27.71 15.65 -7.51
C PRO A 28 28.64 15.52 -6.30
N VAL A 29 29.75 16.28 -6.27
CA VAL A 29 30.71 16.26 -5.16
C VAL A 29 30.20 16.97 -3.91
N ASP A 30 29.16 17.79 -4.05
CA ASP A 30 28.53 18.56 -2.96
C ASP A 30 27.33 17.80 -2.36
N ALA A 31 27.10 16.55 -2.76
CA ALA A 31 26.00 15.76 -2.25
C ALA A 31 26.46 14.37 -1.81
N LYS A 32 25.82 13.89 -0.75
CA LYS A 32 25.96 12.51 -0.29
C LYS A 32 24.79 11.68 -0.79
N PHE A 33 25.09 10.60 -1.51
CA PHE A 33 24.12 9.66 -2.03
C PHE A 33 24.10 8.39 -1.18
N THR A 34 22.95 7.99 -0.71
CA THR A 34 22.75 6.77 0.06
C THR A 34 21.57 5.98 -0.51
N VAL A 35 21.81 4.71 -0.89
CA VAL A 35 20.72 3.84 -1.38
C VAL A 35 19.80 3.51 -0.23
N LEU A 36 18.49 3.70 -0.46
CA LEU A 36 17.45 3.26 0.48
C LEU A 36 16.96 1.86 0.08
N THR A 37 16.96 0.96 1.05
CA THR A 37 16.50 -0.42 0.88
C THR A 37 15.02 -0.55 1.24
N GLY A 38 14.33 -1.57 0.69
CA GLY A 38 12.94 -1.89 1.03
C GLY A 38 11.94 -1.78 -0.12
N GLY A 39 12.24 -1.03 -1.19
CA GLY A 39 11.44 -1.00 -2.41
C GLY A 39 11.85 -2.10 -3.40
N VAL A 40 10.91 -2.92 -3.87
CA VAL A 40 11.17 -3.96 -4.87
C VAL A 40 10.99 -3.47 -6.29
N ALA A 41 10.17 -2.45 -6.50
CA ALA A 41 9.78 -1.95 -7.82
C ALA A 41 10.60 -0.74 -8.30
N SER A 42 11.37 -0.13 -7.41
CA SER A 42 12.09 1.12 -7.71
C SER A 42 13.50 1.12 -7.14
N GLU A 43 14.35 1.92 -7.75
CA GLU A 43 15.62 2.37 -7.20
C GLU A 43 15.34 3.63 -6.39
N ILE A 44 15.80 3.68 -5.14
CA ILE A 44 15.49 4.77 -4.22
C ILE A 44 16.79 5.26 -3.58
N TRP A 45 16.99 6.59 -3.61
CA TRP A 45 18.14 7.24 -3.06
C TRP A 45 17.75 8.34 -2.05
N LYS A 46 18.48 8.40 -0.94
CA LYS A 46 18.59 9.60 -0.11
C LYS A 46 19.71 10.45 -0.70
N VAL A 47 19.41 11.70 -1.02
CA VAL A 47 20.36 12.68 -1.55
C VAL A 47 20.45 13.83 -0.58
N GLU A 48 21.58 13.94 0.12
CA GLU A 48 21.85 14.99 1.11
C GLU A 48 22.72 16.06 0.47
N THR A 49 22.19 17.27 0.32
CA THR A 49 22.91 18.46 -0.14
C THR A 49 23.10 19.43 1.02
N ASP A 50 23.88 20.48 0.82
CA ASP A 50 24.02 21.60 1.79
C ASP A 50 22.68 22.33 2.06
N LYS A 51 21.76 22.32 1.09
CA LYS A 51 20.48 23.03 1.17
C LYS A 51 19.36 22.18 1.73
N LYS A 52 19.28 20.90 1.35
CA LYS A 52 18.14 20.04 1.65
C LYS A 52 18.47 18.56 1.43
N THR A 53 17.73 17.71 2.12
CA THR A 53 17.71 16.26 1.87
C THR A 53 16.50 15.89 1.01
N TYR A 54 16.73 15.07 -0.02
CA TYR A 54 15.74 14.59 -0.97
C TYR A 54 15.62 13.07 -0.94
N CYS A 55 14.44 12.57 -1.27
CA CYS A 55 14.23 11.20 -1.69
C CYS A 55 14.10 11.20 -3.22
N VAL A 56 14.97 10.44 -3.91
CA VAL A 56 14.92 10.29 -5.37
C VAL A 56 14.51 8.87 -5.68
N LYS A 57 13.45 8.70 -6.47
CA LYS A 57 12.89 7.40 -6.82
C LYS A 57 12.80 7.24 -8.34
N ARG A 58 13.29 6.11 -8.86
CA ARG A 58 13.22 5.75 -10.27
C ARG A 58 12.58 4.39 -10.44
N ALA A 59 11.56 4.29 -11.28
CA ALA A 59 10.88 3.04 -11.57
C ALA A 59 11.78 2.07 -12.35
N LEU A 60 11.76 0.79 -11.98
CA LEU A 60 12.51 -0.28 -12.65
C LEU A 60 11.56 -1.15 -13.48
N PRO A 61 11.91 -1.52 -14.73
CA PRO A 61 11.07 -2.37 -15.57
C PRO A 61 10.91 -3.79 -15.01
N LYS A 62 11.93 -4.32 -14.33
CA LYS A 62 11.91 -5.61 -13.63
C LYS A 62 11.99 -5.38 -12.12
N LEU A 63 11.08 -6.00 -11.38
CA LEU A 63 11.05 -5.94 -9.92
C LEU A 63 12.24 -6.71 -9.32
N LYS A 64 12.76 -6.23 -8.17
CA LYS A 64 13.86 -6.83 -7.41
C LYS A 64 13.37 -8.03 -6.58
N VAL A 65 12.78 -9.03 -7.26
CA VAL A 65 12.31 -10.29 -6.67
C VAL A 65 12.85 -11.47 -7.46
N GLU A 66 12.91 -12.66 -6.88
CA GLU A 66 13.40 -13.88 -7.56
C GLU A 66 12.55 -14.24 -8.79
N ALA A 67 11.25 -14.01 -8.72
CA ALA A 67 10.35 -14.26 -9.84
C ALA A 67 10.60 -13.28 -11.00
N ASN A 68 10.41 -13.72 -12.24
CA ASN A 68 10.40 -12.85 -13.41
C ASN A 68 9.11 -12.02 -13.42
N TRP A 69 9.14 -10.92 -12.68
CA TRP A 69 8.00 -10.01 -12.55
C TRP A 69 8.35 -8.66 -13.14
N PHE A 70 7.64 -8.29 -14.20
CA PHE A 70 7.78 -7.02 -14.90
C PHE A 70 6.56 -6.15 -14.66
N ALA A 71 6.78 -4.84 -14.55
CA ALA A 71 5.70 -3.86 -14.46
C ALA A 71 6.04 -2.62 -15.29
N PRO A 72 5.04 -1.98 -15.95
CA PRO A 72 5.25 -0.75 -16.72
C PRO A 72 5.91 0.33 -15.85
N ILE A 73 6.94 0.99 -16.38
CA ILE A 73 7.66 2.05 -15.65
C ILE A 73 6.82 3.33 -15.51
N GLU A 74 5.80 3.49 -16.34
CA GLU A 74 4.83 4.60 -16.30
C GLU A 74 4.10 4.72 -14.97
N ARG A 75 4.13 3.68 -14.11
CA ARG A 75 3.61 3.75 -12.75
C ARG A 75 4.21 4.89 -11.91
N ASN A 76 5.42 5.34 -12.27
CA ASN A 76 6.05 6.51 -11.64
C ASN A 76 5.23 7.79 -11.85
N ARG A 77 4.59 7.96 -13.02
CA ARG A 77 3.71 9.10 -13.29
C ARG A 77 2.49 9.11 -12.36
N PHE A 78 1.90 7.95 -12.12
CA PHE A 78 0.72 7.83 -11.27
C PHE A 78 1.06 8.08 -9.80
N GLU A 79 2.23 7.61 -9.34
CA GLU A 79 2.74 7.95 -8.01
C GLU A 79 2.92 9.47 -7.84
N VAL A 80 3.56 10.12 -8.81
CA VAL A 80 3.78 11.57 -8.79
C VAL A 80 2.46 12.33 -8.82
N ALA A 81 1.52 11.93 -9.69
CA ALA A 81 0.20 12.55 -9.77
C ALA A 81 -0.56 12.39 -8.45
N TRP A 82 -0.58 11.18 -7.89
CA TRP A 82 -1.23 10.89 -6.62
C TRP A 82 -0.65 11.75 -5.48
N CYS A 83 0.69 11.81 -5.35
CA CYS A 83 1.34 12.61 -4.31
C CYS A 83 1.02 14.10 -4.44
N LYS A 84 1.00 14.66 -5.66
CA LYS A 84 0.64 16.06 -5.89
C LYS A 84 -0.80 16.33 -5.50
N ILE A 85 -1.74 15.53 -5.98
CA ILE A 85 -3.17 15.68 -5.67
C ILE A 85 -3.41 15.57 -4.17
N VAL A 86 -2.84 14.54 -3.51
CA VAL A 86 -3.02 14.37 -2.07
C VAL A 86 -2.34 15.51 -1.29
N GLY A 87 -1.18 15.99 -1.75
CA GLY A 87 -0.54 17.18 -1.17
C GLY A 87 -1.42 18.42 -1.21
N ASP A 88 -2.21 18.59 -2.27
CA ASP A 88 -3.14 19.72 -2.43
C ASP A 88 -4.42 19.55 -1.59
N ILE A 89 -5.04 18.37 -1.59
CA ILE A 89 -6.33 18.14 -0.92
C ILE A 89 -6.19 17.80 0.58
N MET A 90 -5.07 17.19 0.97
CA MET A 90 -4.74 16.73 2.32
C MET A 90 -3.28 17.07 2.66
N PRO A 91 -2.93 18.35 2.86
CA PRO A 91 -1.55 18.76 3.12
C PRO A 91 -0.89 17.96 4.24
N GLY A 92 0.32 17.48 3.98
CA GLY A 92 1.09 16.65 4.92
C GLY A 92 0.75 15.15 4.91
N SER A 93 -0.20 14.70 4.05
CA SER A 93 -0.55 13.27 3.95
C SER A 93 0.14 12.53 2.81
N ALA A 94 0.99 13.22 2.04
CA ALA A 94 1.87 12.65 1.02
C ALA A 94 3.18 13.44 0.95
N PRO A 95 4.30 12.85 0.47
CA PRO A 95 5.54 13.57 0.25
C PRO A 95 5.37 14.69 -0.79
N GLN A 96 5.97 15.85 -0.55
CA GLN A 96 6.02 16.92 -1.53
C GLN A 96 6.86 16.51 -2.73
N ILE A 97 6.35 16.68 -3.95
CA ILE A 97 7.10 16.44 -5.19
C ILE A 97 7.83 17.73 -5.59
N TYR A 98 9.15 17.67 -5.69
CA TYR A 98 9.98 18.79 -6.12
C TYR A 98 10.28 18.77 -7.62
N TYR A 99 10.45 17.58 -8.21
CA TYR A 99 10.74 17.41 -9.63
C TYR A 99 10.28 16.06 -10.15
N HIS A 100 9.90 16.02 -11.41
CA HIS A 100 9.57 14.80 -12.13
C HIS A 100 10.21 14.82 -13.53
N ASP A 101 11.09 13.87 -13.80
CA ASP A 101 11.65 13.60 -15.12
C ASP A 101 10.84 12.48 -15.77
N GLU A 102 9.85 12.86 -16.58
CA GLU A 102 8.94 11.92 -17.24
C GLU A 102 9.63 11.02 -18.26
N GLU A 103 10.72 11.47 -18.89
CA GLU A 103 11.47 10.66 -19.87
C GLU A 103 12.21 9.52 -19.18
N LYS A 104 12.73 9.78 -17.98
CA LYS A 104 13.52 8.81 -17.21
C LYS A 104 12.72 8.10 -16.14
N MET A 105 11.41 8.39 -16.02
CA MET A 105 10.52 7.87 -14.96
C MET A 105 11.18 7.98 -13.57
N LEU A 106 11.72 9.19 -13.29
CA LEU A 106 12.41 9.53 -12.07
C LEU A 106 11.70 10.71 -11.40
N CYS A 107 11.43 10.60 -10.10
CA CYS A 107 10.93 11.73 -9.31
C CYS A 107 11.86 12.04 -8.14
N CYS A 108 11.92 13.34 -7.80
CA CYS A 108 12.55 13.85 -6.60
C CYS A 108 11.47 14.39 -5.69
N MET A 109 11.42 13.87 -4.48
CA MET A 109 10.40 14.20 -3.50
C MET A 109 11.02 14.51 -2.13
N GLU A 110 10.20 14.96 -1.23
CA GLU A 110 10.54 15.18 0.16
C GLU A 110 11.12 13.92 0.80
N PHE A 111 12.24 14.09 1.49
CA PHE A 111 12.77 13.05 2.36
C PHE A 111 12.11 13.18 3.74
N LEU A 112 11.34 12.18 4.09
CA LEU A 112 10.67 12.09 5.40
C LEU A 112 11.63 11.41 6.38
N ASP A 113 12.18 12.19 7.31
CA ASP A 113 13.18 11.66 8.26
C ASP A 113 12.53 10.60 9.17
N PRO A 114 13.09 9.41 9.29
CA PRO A 114 12.59 8.37 10.18
C PRO A 114 12.53 8.76 11.66
N ALA A 115 13.28 9.81 12.09
CA ALA A 115 13.20 10.34 13.43
C ALA A 115 11.84 10.98 13.73
N ASP A 116 11.22 11.60 12.72
CA ASP A 116 9.93 12.29 12.84
C ASP A 116 8.79 11.52 12.16
N HIS A 117 9.12 10.56 11.29
CA HIS A 117 8.17 9.80 10.46
C HIS A 117 8.41 8.29 10.63
N ALA A 118 7.89 7.72 11.70
CA ALA A 118 8.07 6.31 12.00
C ALA A 118 7.32 5.42 10.99
N LEU A 119 7.97 4.36 10.50
CA LEU A 119 7.32 3.38 9.64
C LEU A 119 6.26 2.58 10.42
N TRP A 120 5.00 2.72 10.08
CA TRP A 120 3.90 2.08 10.82
C TRP A 120 4.06 0.57 10.94
N LYS A 121 4.55 -0.10 9.89
CA LYS A 121 4.84 -1.54 9.94
C LYS A 121 5.83 -1.89 11.05
N ALA A 122 6.86 -1.07 11.28
CA ALA A 122 7.84 -1.28 12.33
C ALA A 122 7.22 -1.06 13.72
N GLU A 123 6.42 -0.01 13.88
CA GLU A 123 5.69 0.25 15.13
C GLU A 123 4.79 -0.94 15.52
N LEU A 124 4.02 -1.44 14.55
CA LEU A 124 3.14 -2.59 14.78
C LEU A 124 3.91 -3.89 15.05
N ARG A 125 5.10 -4.08 14.43
CA ARG A 125 5.99 -5.23 14.72
C ARG A 125 6.47 -5.19 16.16
N ASP A 126 6.83 -4.02 16.64
CA ASP A 126 7.39 -3.81 17.95
C ASP A 126 6.32 -3.70 19.06
N GLY A 127 5.05 -4.02 18.73
CA GLY A 127 3.92 -3.99 19.65
C GLY A 127 3.42 -2.58 20.00
N ARG A 128 3.95 -1.54 19.37
CA ARG A 128 3.47 -0.15 19.51
C ARG A 128 2.25 0.07 18.63
N CYS A 129 1.13 -0.45 19.07
CA CYS A 129 -0.14 -0.43 18.37
C CYS A 129 -1.09 0.59 19.03
N ASP A 130 -1.14 1.79 18.45
CA ASP A 130 -2.02 2.86 18.92
C ASP A 130 -3.25 2.96 18.01
N PRO A 131 -4.48 2.71 18.53
CA PRO A 131 -5.70 2.82 17.75
C PRO A 131 -5.94 4.19 17.12
N ILE A 132 -5.43 5.29 17.72
CA ILE A 132 -5.59 6.65 17.16
C ILE A 132 -4.88 6.77 15.79
N GLN A 133 -3.78 6.06 15.57
CA GLN A 133 -3.08 6.06 14.29
C GLN A 133 -3.89 5.35 13.21
N ALA A 134 -4.57 4.25 13.58
CA ALA A 134 -5.45 3.52 12.68
C ALA A 134 -6.72 4.35 12.34
N GLU A 135 -7.27 5.04 13.32
CA GLU A 135 -8.39 5.98 13.13
C GLU A 135 -8.00 7.11 12.16
N ASN A 136 -6.85 7.75 12.39
CA ASN A 136 -6.37 8.83 11.53
C ASN A 136 -6.09 8.33 10.10
N ALA A 137 -5.47 7.16 9.93
CA ALA A 137 -5.24 6.57 8.62
C ALA A 137 -6.55 6.27 7.88
N GLY A 138 -7.55 5.74 8.58
CA GLY A 138 -8.88 5.50 8.02
C GLY A 138 -9.57 6.79 7.59
N ARG A 139 -9.54 7.83 8.44
CA ARG A 139 -10.13 9.13 8.15
C ARG A 139 -9.49 9.80 6.94
N VAL A 140 -8.15 9.87 6.90
CA VAL A 140 -7.42 10.49 5.78
C VAL A 140 -7.68 9.75 4.48
N LEU A 141 -7.62 8.41 4.48
CA LEU A 141 -7.91 7.61 3.30
C LEU A 141 -9.34 7.83 2.79
N GLY A 142 -10.32 7.83 3.70
CA GLY A 142 -11.72 8.08 3.36
C GLY A 142 -11.94 9.46 2.75
N ARG A 143 -11.27 10.50 3.27
CA ARG A 143 -11.33 11.87 2.71
C ARG A 143 -10.71 11.96 1.33
N ILE A 144 -9.57 11.32 1.09
CA ILE A 144 -8.94 11.26 -0.25
C ILE A 144 -9.92 10.65 -1.26
N HIS A 145 -10.56 9.54 -0.90
CA HIS A 145 -11.56 8.88 -1.74
C HIS A 145 -12.79 9.77 -1.96
N SER A 146 -13.31 10.39 -0.89
CA SER A 146 -14.48 11.28 -0.95
C SER A 146 -14.25 12.46 -1.90
N ILE A 147 -13.12 13.16 -1.76
CA ILE A 147 -12.82 14.33 -2.60
C ILE A 147 -12.61 13.92 -4.05
N SER A 148 -11.84 12.85 -4.30
CA SER A 148 -11.54 12.39 -5.66
C SER A 148 -12.74 11.84 -6.42
N SER A 149 -13.80 11.41 -5.73
CA SER A 149 -15.01 10.86 -6.34
C SER A 149 -15.79 11.87 -7.18
N SER A 150 -15.73 13.14 -6.83
CA SER A 150 -16.49 14.21 -7.47
C SER A 150 -15.64 15.11 -8.40
N ASP A 151 -14.33 14.92 -8.43
CA ASP A 151 -13.40 15.75 -9.19
C ASP A 151 -13.02 15.09 -10.52
N LYS A 152 -13.57 15.59 -11.62
CA LYS A 152 -13.30 15.09 -12.98
C LYS A 152 -11.83 15.29 -13.38
N ALA A 153 -11.19 16.36 -12.95
CA ALA A 153 -9.80 16.63 -13.30
C ALA A 153 -8.85 15.62 -12.63
N ILE A 154 -9.21 15.13 -11.44
CA ILE A 154 -8.52 14.02 -10.81
C ILE A 154 -8.75 12.72 -11.59
N GLN A 155 -10.00 12.43 -11.95
CA GLN A 155 -10.36 11.18 -12.65
C GLN A 155 -9.63 11.05 -14.00
N GLU A 156 -9.49 12.13 -14.76
CA GLU A 156 -8.82 12.15 -16.05
C GLU A 156 -7.31 11.86 -15.96
N GLN A 157 -6.67 12.07 -14.82
CA GLN A 157 -5.26 11.79 -14.62
C GLN A 157 -4.94 10.30 -14.44
N PHE A 158 -5.95 9.46 -14.17
CA PHE A 158 -5.78 8.02 -13.92
C PHE A 158 -6.58 7.15 -14.91
N PRO A 159 -6.27 7.19 -16.23
CA PRO A 159 -7.04 6.48 -17.24
C PRO A 159 -6.80 4.98 -17.24
N ARG A 160 -5.71 4.49 -16.60
CA ARG A 160 -5.25 3.10 -16.68
C ARG A 160 -5.49 2.35 -15.38
N ILE A 161 -5.92 1.11 -15.50
CA ILE A 161 -6.07 0.15 -14.41
C ILE A 161 -5.18 -1.09 -14.59
N ASP A 162 -4.60 -1.27 -15.77
CA ASP A 162 -3.79 -2.45 -16.11
C ASP A 162 -2.56 -2.61 -15.20
N ILE A 163 -1.94 -1.51 -14.75
CA ILE A 163 -0.85 -1.55 -13.78
C ILE A 163 -1.34 -2.11 -12.44
N PHE A 164 -2.45 -1.57 -11.92
CA PHE A 164 -3.05 -2.07 -10.69
C PHE A 164 -3.44 -3.55 -10.80
N HIS A 165 -4.04 -3.96 -11.92
CA HIS A 165 -4.37 -5.35 -12.16
C HIS A 165 -3.11 -6.24 -12.13
N ALA A 166 -2.06 -5.88 -12.88
CA ALA A 166 -0.84 -6.68 -13.03
C ALA A 166 -0.05 -6.85 -11.73
N ILE A 167 -0.11 -5.85 -10.82
CA ILE A 167 0.72 -5.87 -9.61
C ILE A 167 -0.09 -5.96 -8.30
N ARG A 168 -1.45 -6.04 -8.41
CA ARG A 168 -2.34 -6.23 -7.24
C ARG A 168 -3.38 -7.32 -7.44
N LEU A 169 -4.25 -7.23 -8.44
CA LEU A 169 -5.34 -8.19 -8.58
C LEU A 169 -4.82 -9.57 -8.97
N GLU A 170 -4.00 -9.65 -10.01
CA GLU A 170 -3.41 -10.90 -10.47
C GLU A 170 -2.59 -11.59 -9.36
N PRO A 171 -1.59 -10.95 -8.70
CA PRO A 171 -0.75 -11.62 -7.73
C PRO A 171 -1.46 -12.05 -6.44
N TYR A 172 -2.51 -11.33 -6.03
CA TYR A 172 -3.18 -11.55 -4.74
C TYR A 172 -4.46 -12.39 -4.86
N LEU A 173 -5.19 -12.31 -5.98
CA LEU A 173 -6.46 -13.03 -6.17
C LEU A 173 -6.32 -14.15 -7.21
N GLU A 174 -5.92 -13.82 -8.45
CA GLU A 174 -5.91 -14.76 -9.55
C GLU A 174 -4.81 -15.84 -9.39
N ALA A 175 -3.61 -15.45 -8.97
CA ALA A 175 -2.55 -16.40 -8.69
C ALA A 175 -2.87 -17.30 -7.49
N THR A 176 -3.60 -16.78 -6.49
CA THR A 176 -4.07 -17.57 -5.34
C THR A 176 -5.05 -18.65 -5.78
N ALA A 177 -5.89 -18.36 -6.76
CA ALA A 177 -6.85 -19.33 -7.32
C ALA A 177 -6.18 -20.59 -7.89
N SER A 178 -4.92 -20.50 -8.34
CA SER A 178 -4.18 -21.68 -8.84
C SER A 178 -3.86 -22.69 -7.74
N LYS A 179 -3.75 -22.25 -6.48
CA LYS A 179 -3.53 -23.11 -5.30
C LYS A 179 -4.83 -23.51 -4.61
N HIS A 180 -5.93 -22.86 -4.94
CA HIS A 180 -7.26 -23.10 -4.36
C HIS A 180 -8.31 -23.29 -5.45
N PRO A 181 -8.31 -24.44 -6.16
CA PRO A 181 -9.24 -24.70 -7.29
C PRO A 181 -10.72 -24.52 -6.90
N ASP A 182 -11.09 -24.92 -5.68
CA ASP A 182 -12.46 -24.82 -5.16
C ASP A 182 -12.92 -23.37 -4.92
N LEU A 183 -11.98 -22.42 -4.83
CA LEU A 183 -12.23 -20.97 -4.65
C LEU A 183 -11.99 -20.20 -5.94
N LYS A 184 -11.64 -20.86 -7.05
CA LYS A 184 -11.24 -20.19 -8.29
C LYS A 184 -12.28 -19.21 -8.79
N GLU A 185 -13.53 -19.65 -8.90
CA GLU A 185 -14.61 -18.81 -9.43
C GLU A 185 -14.84 -17.55 -8.58
N VAL A 186 -14.87 -17.69 -7.25
CA VAL A 186 -15.08 -16.54 -6.36
C VAL A 186 -13.89 -15.58 -6.38
N LEU A 187 -12.66 -16.07 -6.44
CA LEU A 187 -11.46 -15.22 -6.50
C LEU A 187 -11.38 -14.43 -7.80
N PHE A 188 -11.71 -15.06 -8.94
CA PHE A 188 -11.78 -14.36 -10.23
C PHE A 188 -12.97 -13.38 -10.28
N ALA A 189 -14.12 -13.72 -9.70
CA ALA A 189 -15.25 -12.81 -9.60
C ALA A 189 -14.92 -11.56 -8.75
N LEU A 190 -14.18 -11.73 -7.64
CA LEU A 190 -13.68 -10.61 -6.83
C LEU A 190 -12.69 -9.75 -7.60
N SER A 191 -11.73 -10.36 -8.32
CA SER A 191 -10.78 -9.63 -9.17
C SER A 191 -11.52 -8.79 -10.22
N LYS A 192 -12.47 -9.40 -10.93
CA LYS A 192 -13.28 -8.73 -11.95
C LYS A 192 -14.09 -7.57 -11.36
N LEU A 193 -14.84 -7.81 -10.28
CA LEU A 193 -15.65 -6.77 -9.62
C LEU A 193 -14.80 -5.58 -9.20
N THR A 194 -13.66 -5.86 -8.56
CA THR A 194 -12.73 -4.81 -8.11
C THR A 194 -12.16 -4.02 -9.29
N SER A 195 -11.85 -4.66 -10.42
CA SER A 195 -11.32 -3.98 -11.61
C SER A 195 -12.36 -3.13 -12.34
N GLU A 196 -13.64 -3.50 -12.26
CA GLU A 196 -14.75 -2.81 -12.92
C GLU A 196 -15.33 -1.65 -12.07
N THR A 197 -15.11 -1.65 -10.75
CA THR A 197 -15.58 -0.61 -9.83
C THR A 197 -14.57 0.51 -9.74
N ARG A 198 -14.90 1.75 -10.16
CA ARG A 198 -13.94 2.86 -10.32
C ARG A 198 -14.45 4.23 -9.87
N PRO A 199 -15.07 4.36 -8.69
CA PRO A 199 -15.68 5.63 -8.29
C PRO A 199 -14.69 6.67 -7.74
N VAL A 200 -13.50 6.25 -7.25
CA VAL A 200 -12.55 7.11 -6.53
C VAL A 200 -11.11 6.88 -6.98
N MET A 201 -10.22 7.83 -6.68
CA MET A 201 -8.78 7.64 -6.82
C MET A 201 -8.26 6.83 -5.64
N ILE A 202 -7.84 5.58 -5.90
CA ILE A 202 -7.22 4.70 -4.90
C ILE A 202 -5.70 4.84 -4.89
N HIS A 203 -5.08 4.49 -3.76
CA HIS A 203 -3.63 4.34 -3.64
C HIS A 203 -3.15 3.01 -4.27
N GLY A 204 -3.94 1.95 -4.14
CA GLY A 204 -3.68 0.62 -4.70
C GLY A 204 -2.62 -0.21 -3.95
N ASP A 205 -1.98 0.33 -2.90
CA ASP A 205 -1.07 -0.41 -2.00
C ASP A 205 -1.14 0.12 -0.56
N THR A 206 -2.32 0.48 -0.10
CA THR A 206 -2.54 0.98 1.25
C THR A 206 -2.24 -0.11 2.27
N SER A 207 -1.07 -0.05 2.88
CA SER A 207 -0.62 -1.02 3.88
C SER A 207 0.32 -0.37 4.89
N PRO A 208 0.49 -0.92 6.09
CA PRO A 208 1.37 -0.32 7.10
C PRO A 208 2.85 -0.15 6.68
N LYS A 209 3.31 -0.84 5.62
CA LYS A 209 4.66 -0.63 5.05
C LYS A 209 4.76 0.65 4.23
N ASN A 210 3.62 1.20 3.78
CA ASN A 210 3.51 2.38 2.93
C ASN A 210 2.82 3.54 3.64
N ILE A 211 2.75 3.49 4.97
CA ILE A 211 2.25 4.57 5.81
C ILE A 211 3.30 4.91 6.85
N LEU A 212 3.69 6.17 6.88
CA LEU A 212 4.55 6.74 7.90
C LEU A 212 3.69 7.49 8.92
N LEU A 213 4.06 7.40 10.19
CA LEU A 213 3.41 8.14 11.27
C LEU A 213 4.19 9.42 11.50
N GLY A 214 3.71 10.50 10.89
CA GLY A 214 4.31 11.82 11.01
C GLY A 214 3.69 12.67 12.14
N PRO A 215 4.29 13.82 12.46
CA PRO A 215 3.83 14.68 13.56
C PRO A 215 2.43 15.26 13.31
N ASN A 216 2.02 15.40 12.05
CA ASN A 216 0.71 15.94 11.65
C ASN A 216 -0.29 14.85 11.22
N GLY A 217 0.05 13.58 11.37
CA GLY A 217 -0.79 12.45 10.98
C GLY A 217 -0.11 11.47 10.03
N PRO A 218 -0.88 10.55 9.41
CA PRO A 218 -0.35 9.55 8.51
C PRO A 218 0.11 10.18 7.18
N VAL A 219 1.28 9.76 6.71
CA VAL A 219 1.82 10.11 5.39
C VAL A 219 1.85 8.86 4.53
N PHE A 220 1.11 8.85 3.43
CA PHE A 220 1.05 7.73 2.49
C PHE A 220 2.16 7.86 1.46
N ILE A 221 2.91 6.78 1.23
CA ILE A 221 4.02 6.70 0.30
C ILE A 221 3.87 5.51 -0.64
N ASP A 222 4.57 5.53 -1.77
CA ASP A 222 4.63 4.40 -2.69
C ASP A 222 3.29 4.11 -3.42
N ALA A 223 2.63 5.18 -3.91
CA ALA A 223 1.36 5.12 -4.63
C ALA A 223 1.51 4.73 -6.12
N GLU A 224 2.46 3.87 -6.46
CA GLU A 224 2.75 3.48 -7.85
C GLU A 224 1.62 2.68 -8.53
N CYS A 225 0.67 2.18 -7.74
CA CYS A 225 -0.51 1.46 -8.21
C CYS A 225 -1.75 2.35 -8.33
N ALA A 226 -1.60 3.66 -8.09
CA ALA A 226 -2.74 4.57 -8.07
C ALA A 226 -3.51 4.56 -9.38
N CYS A 227 -4.82 4.51 -9.28
CA CYS A 227 -5.76 4.53 -10.41
C CYS A 227 -7.14 4.97 -9.93
N MET A 228 -8.05 5.23 -10.86
CA MET A 228 -9.47 5.20 -10.52
C MET A 228 -9.86 3.75 -10.24
N GLY A 229 -10.35 3.45 -9.04
CA GLY A 229 -10.56 2.08 -8.58
C GLY A 229 -11.63 1.92 -7.52
N ASP A 230 -11.76 0.68 -7.03
CA ASP A 230 -12.69 0.35 -5.95
C ASP A 230 -12.08 0.72 -4.58
N PRO A 231 -12.72 1.65 -3.84
CA PRO A 231 -12.28 2.03 -2.50
C PRO A 231 -12.24 0.86 -1.51
N ALA A 232 -13.04 -0.18 -1.75
CA ALA A 232 -13.03 -1.40 -0.98
C ALA A 232 -11.66 -2.10 -1.00
N PHE A 233 -10.89 -1.95 -2.09
CA PHE A 233 -9.56 -2.54 -2.19
C PHE A 233 -8.59 -1.91 -1.17
N ASP A 234 -8.46 -0.59 -1.16
CA ASP A 234 -7.52 0.09 -0.27
C ASP A 234 -7.83 -0.19 1.20
N LEU A 235 -9.11 -0.13 1.58
CA LEU A 235 -9.54 -0.44 2.94
C LEU A 235 -9.23 -1.90 3.30
N ALA A 236 -9.65 -2.87 2.50
CA ALA A 236 -9.40 -4.30 2.74
C ALA A 236 -7.90 -4.61 2.74
N PHE A 237 -7.11 -3.94 1.87
CA PHE A 237 -5.69 -4.14 1.76
C PHE A 237 -4.92 -3.68 3.01
N CYS A 238 -5.39 -2.64 3.69
CA CYS A 238 -4.85 -2.24 4.98
C CYS A 238 -5.33 -3.15 6.12
N LEU A 239 -6.64 -3.38 6.19
CA LEU A 239 -7.28 -4.12 7.29
C LEU A 239 -6.76 -5.55 7.46
N LYS A 240 -6.47 -6.27 6.34
CA LYS A 240 -5.91 -7.63 6.42
C LYS A 240 -4.60 -7.70 7.20
N HIS A 241 -3.83 -6.60 7.23
CA HIS A 241 -2.58 -6.56 7.97
C HIS A 241 -2.77 -6.57 9.48
N PHE A 242 -3.86 -6.01 10.01
CA PHE A 242 -4.17 -6.13 11.43
C PHE A 242 -4.52 -7.57 11.80
N LEU A 243 -5.27 -8.28 10.95
CA LEU A 243 -5.59 -9.69 11.16
C LEU A 243 -4.31 -10.55 11.16
N LEU A 244 -3.44 -10.38 10.16
CA LEU A 244 -2.17 -11.10 10.07
C LEU A 244 -1.24 -10.82 11.26
N LYS A 245 -1.23 -9.59 11.77
CA LYS A 245 -0.40 -9.22 12.91
C LYS A 245 -0.83 -9.86 14.23
N CYS A 246 -2.05 -10.31 14.33
CA CYS A 246 -2.50 -11.15 15.45
C CYS A 246 -1.71 -12.46 15.56
N LEU A 247 -1.13 -12.95 14.46
CA LEU A 247 -0.20 -14.09 14.46
C LEU A 247 1.23 -13.65 14.78
N TRP A 248 1.65 -12.50 14.23
CA TRP A 248 3.02 -12.01 14.37
C TRP A 248 3.37 -11.54 15.78
N VAL A 249 2.43 -10.84 16.44
CA VAL A 249 2.60 -10.32 17.80
C VAL A 249 1.38 -10.71 18.63
N PRO A 250 1.28 -11.99 19.06
CA PRO A 250 0.08 -12.52 19.73
C PRO A 250 -0.31 -11.78 21.01
N ALA A 251 0.65 -11.19 21.72
CA ALA A 251 0.40 -10.41 22.95
C ALA A 251 -0.42 -9.14 22.69
N GLU A 252 -0.42 -8.61 21.46
CA GLU A 252 -1.11 -7.37 21.08
C GLU A 252 -2.38 -7.59 20.25
N ARG A 253 -2.90 -8.83 20.19
CA ARG A 253 -4.07 -9.21 19.38
C ARG A 253 -5.26 -8.26 19.54
N GLU A 254 -5.64 -7.99 20.78
CA GLU A 254 -6.80 -7.12 21.06
C GLU A 254 -6.60 -5.70 20.55
N LYS A 255 -5.38 -5.17 20.61
CA LYS A 255 -5.08 -3.84 20.07
C LYS A 255 -5.12 -3.83 18.54
N PHE A 256 -4.64 -4.88 17.86
CA PHE A 256 -4.76 -4.98 16.41
C PHE A 256 -6.22 -5.06 15.96
N LEU A 257 -7.04 -5.84 16.66
CA LEU A 257 -8.46 -5.92 16.37
C LEU A 257 -9.17 -4.59 16.68
N LYS A 258 -8.74 -3.86 17.71
CA LYS A 258 -9.24 -2.50 17.97
C LYS A 258 -8.82 -1.51 16.89
N CYS A 259 -7.57 -1.59 16.40
CA CYS A 259 -7.13 -0.79 15.23
C CYS A 259 -7.97 -1.07 13.99
N PHE A 260 -8.33 -2.33 13.74
CA PHE A 260 -9.24 -2.71 12.67
C PHE A 260 -10.59 -1.99 12.81
N GLU A 261 -11.24 -2.11 13.97
CA GLU A 261 -12.54 -1.52 14.26
C GLU A 261 -12.55 0.00 14.08
N VAL A 262 -11.59 0.72 14.69
CA VAL A 262 -11.57 2.18 14.65
C VAL A 262 -11.23 2.70 13.25
N MET A 263 -10.37 2.00 12.49
CA MET A 263 -10.07 2.34 11.10
C MET A 263 -11.32 2.21 10.22
N VAL A 264 -12.09 1.13 10.37
CA VAL A 264 -13.36 0.93 9.65
C VAL A 264 -14.33 2.05 9.97
N THR A 265 -14.54 2.33 11.25
CA THR A 265 -15.47 3.37 11.71
C THR A 265 -15.09 4.75 11.15
N ALA A 266 -13.82 5.12 11.27
CA ALA A 266 -13.33 6.42 10.79
C ALA A 266 -13.40 6.54 9.26
N TYR A 267 -13.06 5.48 8.53
CA TYR A 267 -13.14 5.46 7.07
C TYR A 267 -14.58 5.57 6.59
N LEU A 268 -15.51 4.75 7.11
CA LEU A 268 -16.91 4.76 6.69
C LEU A 268 -17.61 6.08 7.03
N ALA A 269 -17.15 6.83 8.04
CA ALA A 269 -17.68 8.15 8.35
C ALA A 269 -17.44 9.17 7.21
N GLU A 270 -16.36 9.02 6.45
CA GLU A 270 -16.00 9.90 5.32
C GLU A 270 -16.64 9.48 3.98
N VAL A 271 -17.27 8.30 3.90
CA VAL A 271 -17.90 7.82 2.66
C VAL A 271 -19.09 8.70 2.31
N SER A 272 -19.03 9.35 1.14
CA SER A 272 -20.06 10.28 0.63
C SER A 272 -20.46 10.03 -0.83
N TRP A 273 -19.73 9.18 -1.56
CA TRP A 273 -19.93 8.93 -3.00
C TRP A 273 -20.90 7.78 -3.30
N GLU A 274 -21.19 6.95 -2.31
CA GLU A 274 -22.14 5.84 -2.41
C GLU A 274 -22.67 5.47 -1.01
N ASP A 275 -23.55 4.48 -0.93
CA ASP A 275 -24.02 3.96 0.36
C ASP A 275 -22.87 3.32 1.15
N ARG A 276 -22.73 3.73 2.41
CA ARG A 276 -21.69 3.22 3.33
C ARG A 276 -21.74 1.71 3.50
N SER A 277 -22.94 1.15 3.56
CA SER A 277 -23.15 -0.29 3.71
C SER A 277 -22.74 -1.05 2.45
N ALA A 278 -22.83 -0.44 1.28
CA ALA A 278 -22.37 -1.03 0.02
C ALA A 278 -20.82 -1.11 -0.02
N VAL A 279 -20.12 -0.04 0.40
CA VAL A 279 -18.65 -0.06 0.52
C VAL A 279 -18.21 -1.09 1.54
N GLU A 280 -18.84 -1.11 2.73
CA GLU A 280 -18.52 -2.07 3.79
C GLU A 280 -18.70 -3.51 3.32
N SER A 281 -19.82 -3.81 2.67
CA SER A 281 -20.14 -5.16 2.16
C SER A 281 -19.14 -5.62 1.08
N ARG A 282 -18.75 -4.73 0.14
CA ARG A 282 -17.73 -5.06 -0.85
C ARG A 282 -16.37 -5.31 -0.19
N THR A 283 -15.99 -4.46 0.77
CA THR A 283 -14.75 -4.61 1.54
C THR A 283 -14.73 -5.93 2.31
N ALA A 284 -15.83 -6.27 3.00
CA ALA A 284 -15.96 -7.50 3.79
C ALA A 284 -15.85 -8.77 2.92
N LYS A 285 -16.40 -8.73 1.68
CA LYS A 285 -16.31 -9.83 0.72
C LYS A 285 -14.93 -9.96 0.09
N LEU A 286 -14.24 -8.84 -0.17
CA LEU A 286 -12.93 -8.81 -0.81
C LEU A 286 -11.80 -9.20 0.16
N LEU A 287 -11.90 -8.76 1.42
CA LEU A 287 -10.85 -8.92 2.42
C LEU A 287 -10.38 -10.37 2.59
N PRO A 288 -11.24 -11.41 2.67
CA PRO A 288 -10.80 -12.80 2.80
C PRO A 288 -9.94 -13.27 1.64
N GLY A 289 -10.23 -12.86 0.40
CA GLY A 289 -9.42 -13.19 -0.77
C GLY A 289 -8.02 -12.56 -0.69
N LEU A 290 -7.94 -11.29 -0.32
CA LEU A 290 -6.67 -10.59 -0.12
C LEU A 290 -5.89 -11.13 1.10
N PHE A 291 -6.59 -11.60 2.14
CA PHE A 291 -6.00 -12.24 3.32
C PHE A 291 -5.36 -13.57 2.95
N LEU A 292 -6.07 -14.43 2.20
CA LEU A 292 -5.56 -15.68 1.65
C LEU A 292 -4.35 -15.47 0.74
N GLY A 293 -4.42 -14.45 -0.11
CA GLY A 293 -3.33 -14.07 -1.02
C GLY A 293 -2.02 -13.67 -0.31
N ARG A 294 -2.07 -13.37 1.00
CA ARG A 294 -0.86 -13.06 1.80
C ARG A 294 -0.15 -14.31 2.35
N VAL A 295 -0.70 -15.48 2.15
CA VAL A 295 -0.04 -16.76 2.48
C VAL A 295 0.18 -17.62 1.22
N ASP A 296 -0.73 -17.55 0.24
CA ASP A 296 -0.71 -18.42 -0.92
C ASP A 296 -0.61 -17.72 -2.29
N GLY A 297 -0.65 -16.37 -2.34
CA GLY A 297 -0.43 -15.59 -3.55
C GLY A 297 1.05 -15.47 -3.93
N LYS A 298 1.36 -14.57 -4.89
CA LYS A 298 2.74 -14.30 -5.34
C LYS A 298 3.57 -13.47 -4.35
N SER A 299 2.93 -12.79 -3.40
CA SER A 299 3.60 -11.91 -2.43
C SER A 299 3.19 -12.27 -1.00
N PRO A 300 3.62 -13.42 -0.46
CA PRO A 300 3.31 -13.81 0.91
C PRO A 300 3.96 -12.84 1.91
N VAL A 301 3.37 -12.75 3.12
CA VAL A 301 4.01 -11.99 4.21
C VAL A 301 5.21 -12.76 4.75
N GLU A 302 6.27 -12.03 5.06
CA GLU A 302 7.53 -12.62 5.51
C GLU A 302 7.48 -13.16 6.95
N TYR A 303 6.46 -12.80 7.72
CA TYR A 303 6.37 -13.12 9.15
C TYR A 303 5.34 -14.22 9.50
N VAL A 304 4.58 -14.73 8.55
CA VAL A 304 3.73 -15.92 8.73
C VAL A 304 4.43 -17.08 8.05
N THR A 305 5.35 -17.72 8.78
CA THR A 305 6.21 -18.80 8.25
C THR A 305 5.72 -20.17 8.63
N GLU A 306 5.15 -20.30 9.82
CA GLU A 306 4.69 -21.56 10.37
C GLU A 306 3.45 -22.08 9.65
N GLU A 307 3.46 -23.37 9.28
CA GLU A 307 2.36 -23.97 8.52
C GLU A 307 1.04 -23.98 9.32
N GLY A 308 1.12 -24.12 10.64
CA GLY A 308 -0.03 -24.02 11.53
C GLY A 308 -0.73 -22.65 11.45
N GLU A 309 0.06 -21.56 11.38
CA GLU A 309 -0.45 -20.21 11.23
C GLU A 309 -1.05 -19.97 9.83
N LYS A 310 -0.36 -20.42 8.78
CA LYS A 310 -0.91 -20.36 7.41
C LYS A 310 -2.25 -21.11 7.30
N ASN A 311 -2.36 -22.25 7.96
CA ASN A 311 -3.60 -23.04 7.96
C ASN A 311 -4.74 -22.34 8.71
N LYS A 312 -4.47 -21.54 9.74
CA LYS A 312 -5.48 -20.66 10.35
C LYS A 312 -5.99 -19.63 9.34
N VAL A 313 -5.08 -18.98 8.61
CA VAL A 313 -5.45 -18.01 7.55
C VAL A 313 -6.29 -18.69 6.47
N ARG A 314 -5.86 -19.86 5.98
CA ARG A 314 -6.56 -20.63 4.92
C ARG A 314 -7.98 -20.99 5.34
N ARG A 315 -8.16 -21.58 6.54
CA ARG A 315 -9.50 -21.98 7.04
C ARG A 315 -10.42 -20.77 7.15
N CYS A 316 -9.96 -19.72 7.87
CA CYS A 316 -10.72 -18.49 8.04
C CYS A 316 -11.13 -17.87 6.69
N ALA A 317 -10.17 -17.71 5.77
CA ALA A 317 -10.45 -17.12 4.47
C ALA A 317 -11.39 -17.98 3.63
N THR A 318 -11.20 -19.31 3.61
CA THR A 318 -12.06 -20.22 2.85
C THR A 318 -13.51 -20.19 3.36
N GLU A 319 -13.72 -20.27 4.66
CA GLU A 319 -15.07 -20.21 5.25
C GLU A 319 -15.77 -18.90 4.90
N LEU A 320 -15.04 -17.77 4.96
CA LEU A 320 -15.57 -16.43 4.62
C LEU A 320 -15.76 -16.21 3.10
N LEU A 321 -14.99 -16.88 2.23
CA LEU A 321 -15.18 -16.82 0.77
C LEU A 321 -16.37 -17.66 0.31
N VAL A 322 -16.63 -18.79 0.98
CA VAL A 322 -17.80 -19.65 0.69
C VAL A 322 -19.09 -19.05 1.24
N SER A 323 -19.03 -18.40 2.42
CA SER A 323 -20.16 -17.72 3.06
C SER A 323 -19.82 -16.25 3.32
N PRO A 324 -19.90 -15.38 2.30
CA PRO A 324 -19.38 -14.02 2.37
C PRO A 324 -20.11 -13.17 3.43
N PRO A 325 -19.37 -12.48 4.32
CA PRO A 325 -19.95 -11.59 5.30
C PRO A 325 -20.44 -10.29 4.64
N SER A 326 -21.40 -9.64 5.25
CA SER A 326 -21.88 -8.32 4.83
C SER A 326 -21.26 -7.17 5.61
N ARG A 327 -20.68 -7.44 6.78
CA ARG A 327 -20.04 -6.45 7.63
C ARG A 327 -18.61 -6.84 7.96
N LEU A 328 -17.75 -5.85 8.08
CA LEU A 328 -16.33 -6.05 8.41
C LEU A 328 -16.14 -6.64 9.81
N MET A 329 -17.02 -6.33 10.75
CA MET A 329 -16.94 -6.91 12.11
C MET A 329 -17.25 -8.40 12.14
N ASP A 330 -18.04 -8.92 11.20
CA ASP A 330 -18.28 -10.36 11.07
C ASP A 330 -16.98 -11.12 10.70
N VAL A 331 -16.10 -10.47 9.91
CA VAL A 331 -14.74 -11.00 9.61
C VAL A 331 -13.89 -11.07 10.87
N VAL A 332 -13.92 -10.02 11.70
CA VAL A 332 -13.19 -9.96 12.98
C VAL A 332 -13.66 -11.07 13.92
N ASP A 333 -14.97 -11.24 14.05
CA ASP A 333 -15.56 -12.26 14.94
C ASP A 333 -15.20 -13.68 14.47
N HIS A 334 -15.17 -13.89 13.16
CA HIS A 334 -14.74 -15.17 12.58
C HIS A 334 -13.26 -15.42 12.84
N TRP A 335 -12.41 -14.41 12.65
CA TRP A 335 -10.98 -14.51 12.93
C TRP A 335 -10.68 -14.77 14.40
N LYS A 336 -11.39 -14.10 15.34
CA LYS A 336 -11.28 -14.37 16.79
C LYS A 336 -11.55 -15.83 17.13
N LYS A 337 -12.59 -16.43 16.54
CA LYS A 337 -12.89 -17.86 16.73
C LYS A 337 -11.74 -18.75 16.24
N GLU A 338 -11.16 -18.43 15.08
CA GLU A 338 -10.06 -19.20 14.51
C GLU A 338 -8.77 -19.05 15.33
N LEU A 339 -8.47 -17.86 15.88
CA LEU A 339 -7.31 -17.65 16.75
C LEU A 339 -7.34 -18.45 18.05
N ASN A 340 -8.54 -18.80 18.51
CA ASN A 340 -8.79 -19.57 19.76
C ASN A 340 -8.91 -21.09 19.52
N ARG A 341 -8.86 -21.55 18.27
CA ARG A 341 -8.72 -22.95 17.90
C ARG A 341 -7.23 -23.37 18.00
#